data_397d8199a123792d587c28f0c3e1a577
#
_entry.id   397d8199a123792d587c28f0c3e1a577
#
_cell.length_a   1.000
_cell.length_b   1.000
_cell.length_c   1.000
_cell.angle_alpha   90.00
_cell.angle_beta   90.00
_cell.angle_gamma   90.00
#
_symmetry.space_group_name_H-M   'P 1'
#
loop_
_entity.id
_entity.type
_entity.pdbx_description
1 polymer ?
#
loop_
_entity_poly.entity_id
_entity_poly.type
_entity_poly.pdbx_seq_one_letter_code
_entity_poly.pdbx_strand_id
1 'polypeptide(L)'
;GAALRRLGTDATSLEQVADRLVRHLYGSLTMGHLREPACSLVRLFKTTPYSRLTPDLRALADARLGDTPPAPSLTCLTLLASAGAVPGWNDPARSSRFRVIPLDTLEAVERLPMFSQLFRQLGVSLPSLTQPGPSVLLDQHEQSFNVFHIPEAEGSPYVPGQEEFVLKYGIRSVLGFGAPLPDGELFSIILFSKDFIPESTATLFKPLALCAQIALAPYATTTAAFHPHHTSKPEQAGGDPTPVHDAHLQARIADLERLLAVHEQTVDEQADRMELIVQGSQMGTWDWEIPTGRVTFNERWASMLGYRLDELEPHVRTWE
;
A
#
# COMPACT_ATOMS: atom_id res chain seq x y z
N GLY A 1 -7.20 -5.81 7.17
CA GLY A 1 -5.98 -6.60 7.33
C GLY A 1 -6.15 -8.04 6.89
N ALA A 2 -7.01 -8.82 7.55
CA ALA A 2 -7.19 -10.26 7.26
C ALA A 2 -7.52 -10.58 5.80
N ALA A 3 -8.36 -9.79 5.14
CA ALA A 3 -8.67 -9.97 3.73
C ALA A 3 -7.44 -9.79 2.83
N LEU A 4 -6.60 -8.76 3.09
CA LEU A 4 -5.39 -8.50 2.30
C LEU A 4 -4.39 -9.66 2.36
N ARG A 5 -4.17 -10.27 3.53
CA ARG A 5 -3.27 -11.42 3.70
C ARG A 5 -3.65 -12.62 2.84
N ARG A 6 -4.97 -12.83 2.64
CA ARG A 6 -5.49 -13.96 1.86
C ARG A 6 -5.45 -13.75 0.35
N LEU A 7 -5.14 -12.55 -0.13
CA LEU A 7 -5.12 -12.27 -1.57
C LEU A 7 -3.98 -12.98 -2.31
N GLY A 8 -2.96 -13.42 -1.58
CA GLY A 8 -1.91 -14.29 -2.12
C GLY A 8 -2.34 -15.76 -2.27
N THR A 9 -3.41 -16.21 -1.60
CA THR A 9 -3.86 -17.61 -1.70
C THR A 9 -4.26 -17.92 -3.14
N ASP A 10 -3.80 -19.05 -3.67
CA ASP A 10 -4.08 -19.53 -5.04
C ASP A 10 -3.64 -18.57 -6.17
N ALA A 11 -2.73 -17.65 -5.88
CA ALA A 11 -2.10 -16.86 -6.93
C ALA A 11 -1.01 -17.66 -7.64
N THR A 12 -0.76 -17.34 -8.89
CA THR A 12 0.27 -18.00 -9.71
C THR A 12 1.48 -17.11 -9.97
N SER A 13 1.37 -15.81 -9.70
CA SER A 13 2.46 -14.85 -9.90
C SER A 13 2.35 -13.65 -8.95
N LEU A 14 3.48 -12.94 -8.80
CA LEU A 14 3.56 -11.71 -8.03
C LEU A 14 2.60 -10.63 -8.57
N GLU A 15 2.51 -10.50 -9.89
CA GLU A 15 1.63 -9.53 -10.54
C GLU A 15 0.15 -9.82 -10.25
N GLN A 16 -0.22 -11.10 -10.18
CA GLN A 16 -1.59 -11.48 -9.86
C GLN A 16 -1.94 -11.08 -8.42
N VAL A 17 -1.03 -11.28 -7.48
CA VAL A 17 -1.22 -10.82 -6.09
C VAL A 17 -1.29 -9.29 -6.05
N ALA A 18 -0.39 -8.62 -6.76
CA ALA A 18 -0.36 -7.16 -6.84
C ALA A 18 -1.66 -6.60 -7.42
N ASP A 19 -2.20 -7.19 -8.49
CA ASP A 19 -3.47 -6.78 -9.10
C ASP A 19 -4.64 -6.97 -8.12
N ARG A 20 -4.70 -8.13 -7.43
CA ARG A 20 -5.71 -8.37 -6.40
C ARG A 20 -5.63 -7.35 -5.25
N LEU A 21 -4.41 -7.00 -4.80
CA LEU A 21 -4.19 -6.02 -3.74
C LEU A 21 -4.71 -4.63 -4.13
N VAL A 22 -4.31 -4.12 -5.30
CA VAL A 22 -4.74 -2.78 -5.73
C VAL A 22 -6.23 -2.70 -5.99
N ARG A 23 -6.84 -3.75 -6.58
CA ARG A 23 -8.29 -3.81 -6.81
C ARG A 23 -9.07 -3.91 -5.51
N HIS A 24 -8.58 -4.70 -4.56
CA HIS A 24 -9.21 -4.83 -3.25
C HIS A 24 -9.18 -3.48 -2.52
N LEU A 25 -8.04 -2.80 -2.47
CA LEU A 25 -7.93 -1.48 -1.85
C LEU A 25 -8.81 -0.45 -2.55
N TYR A 26 -8.78 -0.41 -3.89
CA TYR A 26 -9.61 0.50 -4.67
C TYR A 26 -11.11 0.29 -4.43
N GLY A 27 -11.57 -0.95 -4.38
CA GLY A 27 -12.99 -1.29 -4.21
C GLY A 27 -13.49 -1.26 -2.76
N SER A 28 -12.59 -1.45 -1.78
CA SER A 28 -12.96 -1.51 -0.36
C SER A 28 -12.92 -0.15 0.34
N LEU A 29 -12.08 0.78 -0.17
CA LEU A 29 -12.04 2.14 0.34
C LEU A 29 -13.10 2.96 -0.38
N THR A 30 -14.23 3.16 0.28
CA THR A 30 -15.41 3.82 -0.29
C THR A 30 -15.81 5.05 0.50
N MET A 31 -16.45 6.00 -0.15
CA MET A 31 -16.97 7.23 0.44
C MET A 31 -18.47 7.42 0.11
N GLY A 32 -19.15 8.12 0.99
CA GLY A 32 -20.56 8.46 0.81
C GLY A 32 -21.52 7.26 0.84
N HIS A 33 -22.82 7.53 0.68
CA HIS A 33 -23.89 6.53 0.72
C HIS A 33 -23.86 5.55 -0.45
N LEU A 34 -23.42 6.03 -1.61
CA LEU A 34 -23.38 5.24 -2.84
C LEU A 34 -22.17 4.29 -2.87
N ARG A 35 -21.35 4.29 -1.82
CA ARG A 35 -20.12 3.49 -1.74
C ARG A 35 -19.21 3.68 -2.95
N GLU A 36 -19.07 4.92 -3.41
CA GLU A 36 -18.14 5.24 -4.49
C GLU A 36 -16.70 5.03 -4.02
N PRO A 37 -15.78 4.61 -4.91
CA PRO A 37 -14.37 4.50 -4.56
C PRO A 37 -13.81 5.83 -4.04
N ALA A 38 -13.26 5.81 -2.84
CA ALA A 38 -12.62 6.97 -2.22
C ALA A 38 -11.33 7.38 -2.92
N CYS A 39 -10.69 6.45 -3.64
CA CYS A 39 -9.49 6.72 -4.41
C CYS A 39 -9.81 6.95 -5.89
N SER A 40 -9.14 7.92 -6.51
CA SER A 40 -9.12 8.04 -7.98
C SER A 40 -8.20 6.98 -8.60
N LEU A 41 -7.13 6.61 -7.89
CA LEU A 41 -6.11 5.68 -8.38
C LEU A 41 -5.39 5.01 -7.21
N VAL A 42 -5.11 3.71 -7.36
CA VAL A 42 -4.24 2.92 -6.49
C VAL A 42 -3.19 2.23 -7.35
N ARG A 43 -1.93 2.33 -6.97
CA ARG A 43 -0.81 1.73 -7.71
C ARG A 43 0.12 0.96 -6.78
N LEU A 44 0.61 -0.18 -7.27
CA LEU A 44 1.66 -0.96 -6.61
C LEU A 44 2.92 -0.96 -7.46
N PHE A 45 4.00 -0.50 -6.87
CA PHE A 45 5.34 -0.51 -7.44
C PHE A 45 6.25 -1.47 -6.70
N LYS A 46 7.26 -1.97 -7.39
CA LYS A 46 8.34 -2.77 -6.80
C LYS A 46 9.69 -2.29 -7.33
N THR A 47 10.72 -2.26 -6.50
CA THR A 47 12.09 -2.17 -7.01
C THR A 47 12.45 -3.50 -7.67
N THR A 48 13.18 -3.44 -8.77
CA THR A 48 13.57 -4.62 -9.54
C THR A 48 14.94 -4.36 -10.16
N PRO A 49 15.94 -5.24 -9.99
CA PRO A 49 17.22 -5.10 -10.69
C PRO A 49 17.02 -5.16 -12.21
N TYR A 50 17.77 -4.35 -12.94
CA TYR A 50 17.71 -4.29 -14.40
C TYR A 50 17.86 -5.68 -15.05
N SER A 51 18.74 -6.52 -14.51
CA SER A 51 18.94 -7.88 -15.01
C SER A 51 17.70 -8.78 -14.92
N ARG A 52 16.77 -8.48 -14.01
CA ARG A 52 15.51 -9.22 -13.83
C ARG A 52 14.33 -8.64 -14.59
N LEU A 53 14.52 -7.53 -15.31
CA LEU A 53 13.47 -6.96 -16.15
C LEU A 53 13.17 -7.88 -17.35
N THR A 54 11.90 -7.96 -17.73
CA THR A 54 11.51 -8.62 -18.99
C THR A 54 12.04 -7.83 -20.19
N PRO A 55 12.12 -8.44 -21.38
CA PRO A 55 12.63 -7.75 -22.58
C PRO A 55 11.89 -6.46 -22.89
N ASP A 56 10.57 -6.43 -22.73
CA ASP A 56 9.73 -5.25 -22.96
C ASP A 56 9.99 -4.13 -21.93
N LEU A 57 10.11 -4.48 -20.65
CA LEU A 57 10.47 -3.51 -19.60
C LEU A 57 11.90 -3.01 -19.75
N ARG A 58 12.80 -3.90 -20.17
CA ARG A 58 14.20 -3.53 -20.44
C ARG A 58 14.28 -2.53 -21.59
N ALA A 59 13.58 -2.76 -22.68
CA ALA A 59 13.52 -1.82 -23.79
C ALA A 59 12.97 -0.43 -23.37
N LEU A 60 11.99 -0.40 -22.46
CA LEU A 60 11.47 0.87 -21.89
C LEU A 60 12.49 1.55 -20.97
N ALA A 61 13.28 0.77 -20.23
CA ALA A 61 14.35 1.31 -19.38
C ALA A 61 15.48 1.88 -20.23
N ASP A 62 15.92 1.13 -21.27
CA ASP A 62 16.98 1.55 -22.18
C ASP A 62 16.65 2.86 -22.91
N ALA A 63 15.39 3.00 -23.35
CA ALA A 63 14.90 4.23 -23.98
C ALA A 63 15.01 5.47 -23.06
N ARG A 64 15.18 5.28 -21.76
CA ARG A 64 15.35 6.36 -20.77
C ARG A 64 16.79 6.59 -20.35
N LEU A 65 17.59 5.54 -20.38
CA LEU A 65 19.01 5.59 -19.98
C LEU A 65 19.90 6.12 -21.10
N GLY A 66 19.42 6.11 -22.36
CA GLY A 66 20.22 6.55 -23.51
C GLY A 66 21.29 5.53 -23.89
N ASP A 67 22.44 6.02 -24.38
CA ASP A 67 23.50 5.19 -24.97
C ASP A 67 24.40 4.46 -23.94
N THR A 68 24.26 4.74 -22.66
CA THR A 68 25.10 4.12 -21.64
C THR A 68 24.52 2.76 -21.22
N PRO A 69 25.25 1.64 -21.40
CA PRO A 69 24.78 0.34 -20.95
C PRO A 69 24.57 0.33 -19.43
N PRO A 70 23.38 -0.03 -18.93
CA PRO A 70 23.13 -0.06 -17.50
C PRO A 70 23.85 -1.23 -16.82
N ALA A 71 24.25 -1.03 -15.57
CA ALA A 71 24.73 -2.14 -14.74
C ALA A 71 23.61 -3.17 -14.53
N PRO A 72 23.90 -4.48 -14.55
CA PRO A 72 22.90 -5.52 -14.28
C PRO A 72 22.17 -5.35 -12.94
N SER A 73 22.85 -4.77 -11.95
CA SER A 73 22.33 -4.47 -10.61
C SER A 73 21.61 -3.16 -10.50
N LEU A 74 21.53 -2.35 -11.58
CA LEU A 74 20.79 -1.08 -11.56
C LEU A 74 19.37 -1.30 -11.06
N THR A 75 18.98 -0.57 -10.01
CA THR A 75 17.63 -0.62 -9.47
C THR A 75 16.66 0.10 -10.40
N CYS A 76 15.58 -0.55 -10.75
CA CYS A 76 14.47 0.04 -11.49
C CYS A 76 13.20 -0.02 -10.64
N LEU A 77 12.44 1.07 -10.61
CA LEU A 77 11.10 1.07 -10.02
C LEU A 77 10.10 0.61 -11.08
N THR A 78 9.44 -0.52 -10.86
CA THR A 78 8.50 -1.13 -11.80
C THR A 78 7.06 -1.05 -11.29
N LEU A 79 6.12 -0.64 -12.15
CA LEU A 79 4.69 -0.68 -11.86
C LEU A 79 4.17 -2.10 -12.08
N LEU A 80 3.82 -2.80 -10.99
CA LEU A 80 3.29 -4.16 -11.07
C LEU A 80 1.79 -4.16 -11.34
N ALA A 81 1.03 -3.30 -10.63
CA ALA A 81 -0.43 -3.28 -10.72
C ALA A 81 -0.98 -1.87 -10.53
N SER A 82 -2.16 -1.63 -11.10
CA SER A 82 -2.84 -0.35 -11.05
C SER A 82 -4.36 -0.55 -11.13
N ALA A 83 -5.12 0.16 -10.29
CA ALA A 83 -6.57 0.19 -10.31
C ALA A 83 -7.05 1.63 -10.14
N GLY A 84 -7.99 2.08 -10.97
CA GLY A 84 -8.43 3.46 -10.90
C GLY A 84 -9.68 3.75 -11.72
N ALA A 85 -10.18 4.98 -11.59
CA ALA A 85 -11.42 5.46 -12.20
C ALA A 85 -11.37 5.51 -13.74
N VAL A 86 -10.19 5.67 -14.31
CA VAL A 86 -10.01 5.72 -15.77
C VAL A 86 -9.69 4.32 -16.27
N PRO A 87 -10.43 3.77 -17.27
CA PRO A 87 -10.20 2.41 -17.75
C PRO A 87 -8.76 2.13 -18.18
N GLY A 88 -8.07 3.10 -18.78
CA GLY A 88 -6.67 2.98 -19.17
C GLY A 88 -5.69 2.84 -18.00
N TRP A 89 -6.09 3.23 -16.77
CA TRP A 89 -5.26 3.08 -15.58
C TRP A 89 -5.29 1.67 -14.99
N ASN A 90 -6.26 0.85 -15.38
CA ASN A 90 -6.41 -0.52 -14.90
C ASN A 90 -5.50 -1.52 -15.63
N ASP A 91 -4.69 -1.03 -16.57
CA ASP A 91 -3.69 -1.81 -17.30
C ASP A 91 -2.31 -1.14 -17.14
N PRO A 92 -1.39 -1.74 -16.36
CA PRO A 92 -0.04 -1.21 -16.20
C PRO A 92 0.70 -1.01 -17.52
N ALA A 93 0.42 -1.83 -18.55
CA ALA A 93 1.08 -1.72 -19.85
C ALA A 93 0.75 -0.41 -20.58
N ARG A 94 -0.42 0.17 -20.31
CA ARG A 94 -0.83 1.48 -20.84
C ARG A 94 -0.21 2.67 -20.12
N SER A 95 0.46 2.44 -18.99
CA SER A 95 1.12 3.46 -18.18
C SER A 95 2.61 3.59 -18.56
N SER A 96 2.95 3.68 -19.83
CA SER A 96 4.34 3.68 -20.35
C SER A 96 5.28 4.60 -19.59
N ARG A 97 4.79 5.80 -19.20
CA ARG A 97 5.56 6.78 -18.42
C ARG A 97 5.96 6.30 -17.02
N PHE A 98 5.21 5.36 -16.41
CA PHE A 98 5.46 4.87 -15.05
C PHE A 98 5.71 3.37 -15.01
N ARG A 99 5.73 2.70 -16.17
CA ARG A 99 5.84 1.25 -16.25
C ARG A 99 7.15 0.74 -15.67
N VAL A 100 8.25 1.43 -15.99
CA VAL A 100 9.58 1.19 -15.42
C VAL A 100 10.33 2.51 -15.33
N ILE A 101 10.99 2.79 -14.23
CA ILE A 101 11.77 4.01 -14.00
C ILE A 101 13.14 3.57 -13.48
N PRO A 102 14.21 3.69 -14.28
CA PRO A 102 15.57 3.45 -13.82
C PRO A 102 15.94 4.48 -12.73
N LEU A 103 16.59 4.01 -11.68
CA LEU A 103 17.12 4.82 -10.58
C LEU A 103 18.65 4.89 -10.72
N ASP A 104 19.12 5.41 -11.85
CA ASP A 104 20.53 5.41 -12.26
C ASP A 104 21.37 6.44 -11.51
N THR A 105 20.76 7.55 -11.11
CA THR A 105 21.41 8.63 -10.40
C THR A 105 20.58 9.11 -9.20
N LEU A 106 21.26 9.70 -8.21
CA LEU A 106 20.57 10.31 -7.07
C LEU A 106 19.58 11.39 -7.54
N GLU A 107 19.98 12.16 -8.55
CA GLU A 107 19.14 13.19 -9.16
C GLU A 107 17.88 12.59 -9.81
N ALA A 108 17.98 11.42 -10.46
CA ALA A 108 16.82 10.72 -11.01
C ALA A 108 15.84 10.29 -9.91
N VAL A 109 16.36 9.83 -8.76
CA VAL A 109 15.55 9.50 -7.60
C VAL A 109 14.90 10.74 -7.00
N GLU A 110 15.63 11.83 -6.88
CA GLU A 110 15.14 13.12 -6.34
C GLU A 110 14.08 13.77 -7.24
N ARG A 111 14.11 13.53 -8.55
CA ARG A 111 13.03 13.91 -9.48
C ARG A 111 11.72 13.14 -9.27
N LEU A 112 11.72 12.16 -8.39
CA LEU A 112 10.54 11.41 -7.96
C LEU A 112 10.23 11.72 -6.49
N PRO A 113 9.81 12.95 -6.15
CA PRO A 113 9.77 13.45 -4.78
C PRO A 113 8.90 12.60 -3.87
N MET A 114 7.80 12.05 -4.38
CA MET A 114 6.92 11.14 -3.65
C MET A 114 7.63 9.82 -3.28
N PHE A 115 8.37 9.23 -4.21
CA PHE A 115 9.13 8.00 -3.96
C PHE A 115 10.33 8.24 -3.07
N SER A 116 11.05 9.35 -3.28
CA SER A 116 12.18 9.73 -2.44
C SER A 116 11.78 9.86 -0.98
N GLN A 117 10.64 10.48 -0.73
CA GLN A 117 10.11 10.63 0.62
C GLN A 117 9.64 9.29 1.19
N LEU A 118 8.98 8.46 0.40
CA LEU A 118 8.56 7.12 0.81
C LEU A 118 9.78 6.25 1.17
N PHE A 119 10.82 6.23 0.34
CA PHE A 119 12.03 5.46 0.62
C PHE A 119 12.73 5.92 1.90
N ARG A 120 12.84 7.24 2.12
CA ARG A 120 13.38 7.78 3.38
C ARG A 120 12.57 7.32 4.60
N GLN A 121 11.25 7.31 4.49
CA GLN A 121 10.37 6.85 5.58
C GLN A 121 10.46 5.34 5.83
N LEU A 122 10.79 4.56 4.80
CA LEU A 122 11.08 3.13 4.96
C LEU A 122 12.50 2.87 5.49
N GLY A 123 13.27 3.92 5.85
CA GLY A 123 14.64 3.78 6.33
C GLY A 123 15.67 3.50 5.23
N VAL A 124 15.29 3.68 3.96
CA VAL A 124 16.19 3.42 2.82
C VAL A 124 16.99 4.67 2.51
N SER A 125 18.31 4.54 2.52
CA SER A 125 19.22 5.59 2.04
C SER A 125 19.07 5.75 0.52
N LEU A 126 18.77 6.96 0.03
CA LEU A 126 18.63 7.18 -1.42
C LEU A 126 19.89 6.82 -2.22
N PRO A 127 21.11 7.10 -1.74
CA PRO A 127 22.32 6.65 -2.42
C PRO A 127 22.42 5.13 -2.56
N SER A 128 21.87 4.37 -1.62
CA SER A 128 21.91 2.89 -1.72
C SER A 128 21.02 2.32 -2.83
N LEU A 129 20.05 3.08 -3.31
CA LEU A 129 19.22 2.70 -4.48
C LEU A 129 19.97 2.82 -5.80
N THR A 130 20.98 3.69 -5.86
CA THR A 130 21.74 3.99 -7.09
C THR A 130 23.08 3.25 -7.16
N GLN A 131 23.56 2.67 -6.04
CA GLN A 131 24.83 1.97 -5.99
C GLN A 131 24.62 0.46 -6.20
N PRO A 132 25.42 -0.20 -7.07
CA PRO A 132 25.43 -1.65 -7.15
C PRO A 132 26.04 -2.20 -5.86
N GLY A 133 25.23 -2.84 -5.04
CA GLY A 133 25.65 -3.45 -3.77
C GLY A 133 24.77 -4.63 -3.40
N PRO A 134 25.20 -5.48 -2.45
CA PRO A 134 24.31 -6.49 -1.90
C PRO A 134 23.08 -5.79 -1.35
N SER A 135 21.92 -6.40 -1.58
CA SER A 135 20.57 -5.93 -1.23
C SER A 135 20.55 -4.96 -0.05
N VAL A 136 19.79 -3.89 -0.19
CA VAL A 136 19.59 -2.87 0.85
C VAL A 136 19.34 -3.58 2.19
N LEU A 137 20.41 -3.80 2.96
CA LEU A 137 20.32 -4.31 4.33
C LEU A 137 19.74 -3.15 5.14
N LEU A 138 18.42 -3.14 5.24
CA LEU A 138 17.74 -2.34 6.24
C LEU A 138 18.18 -2.90 7.60
N ASP A 139 18.71 -2.04 8.44
CA ASP A 139 18.99 -2.38 9.83
C ASP A 139 17.70 -2.93 10.42
N GLN A 140 17.69 -4.23 10.77
CA GLN A 140 16.48 -4.96 11.17
C GLN A 140 15.82 -4.38 12.43
N HIS A 141 16.51 -3.47 13.14
CA HIS A 141 16.05 -2.85 14.38
C HIS A 141 15.25 -1.55 14.14
N GLU A 142 15.28 -0.98 12.93
CA GLU A 142 14.57 0.25 12.58
C GLU A 142 13.50 0.06 11.48
N GLN A 143 12.95 -1.12 11.31
CA GLN A 143 11.83 -1.36 10.39
C GLN A 143 10.59 -0.62 10.89
N SER A 144 10.56 0.69 10.69
CA SER A 144 9.34 1.44 10.91
C SER A 144 8.45 1.28 9.67
N PHE A 145 7.32 0.59 9.83
CA PHE A 145 6.25 0.59 8.84
C PHE A 145 5.64 1.99 8.80
N ASN A 146 6.38 2.92 8.21
CA ASN A 146 5.93 4.30 8.11
C ASN A 146 5.02 4.48 6.90
N VAL A 147 4.08 5.38 7.06
CA VAL A 147 3.16 5.77 6.01
C VAL A 147 3.59 7.12 5.48
N PHE A 148 3.84 7.20 4.18
CA PHE A 148 3.98 8.47 3.48
C PHE A 148 2.60 9.10 3.35
N HIS A 149 2.46 10.35 3.83
CA HIS A 149 1.17 11.01 3.84
C HIS A 149 1.31 12.47 3.39
N ILE A 150 0.50 12.83 2.41
CA ILE A 150 0.30 14.20 1.95
C ILE A 150 -1.17 14.53 2.20
N PRO A 151 -1.49 15.30 3.26
CA PRO A 151 -2.87 15.65 3.58
C PRO A 151 -3.53 16.52 2.50
N GLU A 152 -2.76 17.43 1.91
CA GLU A 152 -3.20 18.32 0.83
C GLU A 152 -2.39 18.08 -0.43
N ALA A 153 -3.02 17.41 -1.42
CA ALA A 153 -2.36 17.07 -2.68
C ALA A 153 -2.27 18.27 -3.63
N GLU A 154 -3.25 19.18 -3.58
CA GLU A 154 -3.26 20.39 -4.38
C GLU A 154 -2.12 21.32 -3.96
N GLY A 155 -1.36 21.80 -4.93
CA GLY A 155 -0.19 22.65 -4.70
C GLY A 155 1.03 21.94 -4.07
N SER A 156 0.91 20.65 -3.72
CA SER A 156 2.01 19.91 -3.11
C SER A 156 3.15 19.66 -4.11
N PRO A 157 4.41 20.01 -3.77
CA PRO A 157 5.56 19.74 -4.62
C PRO A 157 5.86 18.24 -4.76
N TYR A 158 5.30 17.41 -3.88
CA TYR A 158 5.49 15.96 -3.89
C TYR A 158 4.57 15.23 -4.87
N VAL A 159 3.46 15.87 -5.31
CA VAL A 159 2.50 15.26 -6.23
C VAL A 159 2.64 15.89 -7.62
N PRO A 160 3.19 15.18 -8.60
CA PRO A 160 3.34 15.71 -9.95
C PRO A 160 1.99 15.80 -10.69
N GLY A 161 1.94 16.64 -11.73
CA GLY A 161 0.77 16.73 -12.61
C GLY A 161 -0.42 17.45 -11.96
N GLN A 162 -0.19 18.60 -11.34
CA GLN A 162 -1.20 19.33 -10.59
C GLN A 162 -2.49 19.57 -11.40
N GLU A 163 -2.41 20.17 -12.57
CA GLU A 163 -3.59 20.47 -13.40
C GLU A 163 -4.15 19.21 -14.07
N GLU A 164 -3.28 18.39 -14.66
CA GLU A 164 -3.65 17.25 -15.50
C GLU A 164 -4.13 16.03 -14.70
N PHE A 165 -3.74 15.95 -13.43
CA PHE A 165 -4.00 14.79 -12.58
C PHE A 165 -4.67 15.17 -11.27
N VAL A 166 -4.07 16.04 -10.43
CA VAL A 166 -4.60 16.36 -9.09
C VAL A 166 -5.95 17.05 -9.20
N LEU A 167 -6.01 18.19 -9.88
CA LEU A 167 -7.25 18.96 -10.02
C LEU A 167 -8.28 18.24 -10.89
N LYS A 168 -7.83 17.69 -12.02
CA LYS A 168 -8.71 17.00 -12.97
C LYS A 168 -9.48 15.83 -12.37
N TYR A 169 -8.86 15.06 -11.46
CA TYR A 169 -9.47 13.86 -10.87
C TYR A 169 -9.85 14.06 -9.40
N GLY A 170 -9.81 15.29 -8.89
CA GLY A 170 -10.24 15.64 -7.55
C GLY A 170 -9.43 14.97 -6.45
N ILE A 171 -8.11 14.86 -6.63
CA ILE A 171 -7.24 14.24 -5.63
C ILE A 171 -6.98 15.23 -4.51
N ARG A 172 -7.41 14.90 -3.30
CA ARG A 172 -7.26 15.74 -2.12
C ARG A 172 -6.10 15.32 -1.23
N SER A 173 -5.89 14.01 -1.07
CA SER A 173 -4.80 13.48 -0.26
C SER A 173 -4.06 12.36 -1.00
N VAL A 174 -2.78 12.17 -0.69
CA VAL A 174 -1.99 11.02 -1.15
C VAL A 174 -1.44 10.27 0.05
N LEU A 175 -1.56 8.95 -0.01
CA LEU A 175 -1.08 8.05 1.03
C LEU A 175 -0.27 6.93 0.38
N GLY A 176 0.92 6.67 0.92
CA GLY A 176 1.77 5.58 0.45
C GLY A 176 2.28 4.75 1.61
N PHE A 177 2.33 3.45 1.43
CA PHE A 177 2.93 2.52 2.38
C PHE A 177 3.63 1.40 1.63
N GLY A 178 4.57 0.75 2.29
CA GLY A 178 5.35 -0.32 1.69
C GLY A 178 6.23 -1.02 2.70
N ALA A 179 6.96 -2.02 2.22
CA ALA A 179 7.86 -2.80 3.05
C ALA A 179 8.92 -3.50 2.17
N PRO A 180 10.01 -4.00 2.77
CA PRO A 180 10.96 -4.88 2.09
C PRO A 180 10.32 -6.25 1.83
N LEU A 181 10.70 -6.87 0.72
CA LEU A 181 10.35 -8.26 0.38
C LEU A 181 11.51 -9.20 0.73
N PRO A 182 11.26 -10.52 0.84
CA PRO A 182 12.30 -11.49 1.16
C PRO A 182 13.48 -11.54 0.18
N ASP A 183 13.27 -11.11 -1.08
CA ASP A 183 14.32 -11.01 -2.09
C ASP A 183 15.21 -9.75 -1.94
N GLY A 184 14.99 -8.95 -0.90
CA GLY A 184 15.71 -7.70 -0.66
C GLY A 184 15.18 -6.50 -1.43
N GLU A 185 14.19 -6.70 -2.30
CA GLU A 185 13.52 -5.65 -3.03
C GLU A 185 12.45 -4.96 -2.16
N LEU A 186 12.00 -3.78 -2.58
CA LEU A 186 10.99 -3.01 -1.89
C LEU A 186 9.70 -2.98 -2.70
N PHE A 187 8.56 -3.11 -2.05
CA PHE A 187 7.29 -2.73 -2.69
C PHE A 187 6.71 -1.48 -2.04
N SER A 188 5.90 -0.78 -2.81
CA SER A 188 5.15 0.36 -2.33
C SER A 188 3.77 0.42 -2.96
N ILE A 189 2.75 0.71 -2.15
CA ILE A 189 1.38 0.96 -2.59
C ILE A 189 1.08 2.43 -2.38
N ILE A 190 0.58 3.10 -3.41
CA ILE A 190 0.25 4.52 -3.39
C ILE A 190 -1.22 4.68 -3.74
N LEU A 191 -1.93 5.41 -2.88
CA LEU A 191 -3.34 5.74 -2.99
C LEU A 191 -3.50 7.24 -3.25
N PHE A 192 -4.23 7.60 -4.29
CA PHE A 192 -4.61 8.97 -4.61
C PHE A 192 -6.08 9.15 -4.25
N SER A 193 -6.32 9.74 -3.08
CA SER A 193 -7.66 9.87 -2.49
C SER A 193 -8.39 11.11 -2.98
N LYS A 194 -9.68 10.96 -3.26
CA LYS A 194 -10.61 12.08 -3.50
C LYS A 194 -11.08 12.71 -2.19
N ASP A 195 -10.81 12.09 -1.07
CA ASP A 195 -11.18 12.59 0.24
C ASP A 195 -9.95 13.07 1.02
N PHE A 196 -10.18 13.98 1.96
CA PHE A 196 -9.16 14.41 2.89
C PHE A 196 -8.87 13.28 3.89
N ILE A 197 -7.61 12.89 4.00
CA ILE A 197 -7.16 11.88 4.96
C ILE A 197 -6.41 12.59 6.08
N PRO A 198 -6.95 12.66 7.31
CA PRO A 198 -6.20 13.19 8.45
C PRO A 198 -5.07 12.25 8.86
N GLU A 199 -4.06 12.78 9.55
CA GLU A 199 -2.87 12.01 9.98
C GLU A 199 -3.24 10.80 10.85
N SER A 200 -4.23 10.96 11.73
CA SER A 200 -4.75 9.87 12.57
C SER A 200 -5.29 8.70 11.73
N THR A 201 -5.97 8.98 10.63
CA THR A 201 -6.44 7.96 9.70
C THR A 201 -5.28 7.36 8.89
N ALA A 202 -4.31 8.18 8.47
CA ALA A 202 -3.15 7.71 7.72
C ALA A 202 -2.35 6.66 8.51
N THR A 203 -2.22 6.84 9.83
CA THR A 203 -1.50 5.89 10.69
C THR A 203 -2.14 4.51 10.75
N LEU A 204 -3.46 4.40 10.52
CA LEU A 204 -4.17 3.11 10.47
C LEU A 204 -3.77 2.25 9.26
N PHE A 205 -3.04 2.80 8.30
CA PHE A 205 -2.54 2.06 7.15
C PHE A 205 -1.20 1.34 7.42
N LYS A 206 -0.52 1.62 8.54
CA LYS A 206 0.74 0.93 8.91
C LYS A 206 0.60 -0.61 8.93
N PRO A 207 -0.42 -1.21 9.57
CA PRO A 207 -0.60 -2.66 9.55
C PRO A 207 -0.87 -3.22 8.15
N LEU A 208 -1.40 -2.41 7.23
CA LEU A 208 -1.70 -2.87 5.87
C LEU A 208 -0.42 -3.12 5.06
N ALA A 209 0.68 -2.41 5.36
CA ALA A 209 1.98 -2.69 4.76
C ALA A 209 2.44 -4.11 5.07
N LEU A 210 2.33 -4.53 6.33
CA LEU A 210 2.67 -5.88 6.77
C LEU A 210 1.73 -6.93 6.15
N CYS A 211 0.42 -6.65 6.08
CA CYS A 211 -0.54 -7.55 5.44
C CYS A 211 -0.25 -7.75 3.95
N ALA A 212 0.11 -6.68 3.23
CA ALA A 212 0.50 -6.75 1.83
C ALA A 212 1.83 -7.49 1.65
N GLN A 213 2.80 -7.26 2.55
CA GLN A 213 4.08 -7.96 2.56
C GLN A 213 3.88 -9.48 2.70
N ILE A 214 3.04 -9.93 3.64
CA ILE A 214 2.70 -11.36 3.82
C ILE A 214 2.09 -11.95 2.55
N ALA A 215 1.19 -11.22 1.87
CA ALA A 215 0.57 -11.70 0.64
C ALA A 215 1.55 -11.80 -0.53
N LEU A 216 2.52 -10.87 -0.63
CA LEU A 216 3.50 -10.79 -1.73
C LEU A 216 4.72 -11.70 -1.51
N ALA A 217 5.13 -11.92 -0.26
CA ALA A 217 6.37 -12.60 0.10
C ALA A 217 6.57 -13.96 -0.57
N PRO A 218 5.56 -14.87 -0.67
CA PRO A 218 5.73 -16.17 -1.31
C PRO A 218 6.11 -16.09 -2.79
N TYR A 219 5.80 -14.97 -3.46
CA TYR A 219 5.99 -14.78 -4.89
C TYR A 219 7.19 -13.89 -5.24
N ALA A 220 7.82 -13.27 -4.24
CA ALA A 220 8.90 -12.30 -4.45
C ALA A 220 10.18 -12.93 -5.02
N THR A 221 10.44 -14.19 -4.70
CA THR A 221 11.67 -14.92 -5.08
C THR A 221 11.55 -15.70 -6.37
N THR A 222 10.35 -15.79 -6.95
CA THR A 222 10.14 -16.52 -8.21
C THR A 222 10.75 -15.70 -9.36
N THR A 223 11.70 -16.29 -10.08
CA THR A 223 12.48 -15.65 -11.16
C THR A 223 11.63 -15.24 -12.37
N ALA A 224 10.35 -15.61 -12.41
CA ALA A 224 9.39 -15.33 -13.47
C ALA A 224 8.43 -14.19 -13.08
N ALA A 225 8.97 -13.02 -12.79
CA ALA A 225 8.18 -11.88 -12.28
C ALA A 225 7.32 -11.18 -13.35
N PHE A 226 7.34 -11.58 -14.61
CA PHE A 226 6.55 -10.93 -15.65
C PHE A 226 6.15 -11.93 -16.75
N HIS A 227 5.02 -12.60 -16.57
CA HIS A 227 4.40 -13.32 -17.71
C HIS A 227 3.48 -12.36 -18.47
N PRO A 228 3.68 -12.18 -19.81
CA PRO A 228 2.68 -11.53 -20.64
C PRO A 228 1.41 -12.38 -20.62
N HIS A 229 0.25 -11.74 -20.55
CA HIS A 229 -1.04 -12.37 -20.76
C HIS A 229 -1.13 -12.97 -22.17
N HIS A 230 -0.52 -14.14 -22.38
CA HIS A 230 -0.77 -14.98 -23.56
C HIS A 230 -0.82 -16.43 -23.11
N THR A 231 -1.98 -17.03 -23.39
CA THR A 231 -2.24 -18.46 -23.37
C THR A 231 -1.18 -19.24 -24.15
N SER A 232 -0.20 -19.81 -23.44
CA SER A 232 0.67 -20.84 -23.99
C SER A 232 1.07 -21.78 -22.85
N LYS A 233 0.97 -23.08 -23.09
CA LYS A 233 1.29 -24.18 -22.19
C LYS A 233 2.64 -24.00 -21.51
N PRO A 234 2.80 -24.41 -20.24
CA PRO A 234 4.07 -24.35 -19.55
C PRO A 234 5.05 -25.36 -20.15
N GLU A 235 6.13 -24.85 -20.70
CA GLU A 235 7.34 -25.63 -20.98
C GLU A 235 8.17 -25.71 -19.71
N GLN A 236 8.45 -26.91 -19.25
CA GLN A 236 9.14 -27.23 -18.02
C GLN A 236 10.60 -26.75 -18.11
N ALA A 237 10.94 -25.64 -17.47
CA ALA A 237 12.31 -25.32 -17.12
C ALA A 237 12.53 -25.80 -15.67
N GLY A 238 13.12 -26.97 -15.57
CA GLY A 238 13.49 -27.59 -14.29
C GLY A 238 14.63 -26.85 -13.59
N GLY A 239 14.33 -26.28 -12.45
CA GLY A 239 15.24 -25.89 -11.42
C GLY A 239 14.46 -26.00 -10.11
N ASP A 240 14.63 -27.09 -9.39
CA ASP A 240 14.07 -27.27 -8.06
C ASP A 240 14.56 -26.13 -7.14
N PRO A 241 13.66 -25.39 -6.47
CA PRO A 241 14.06 -24.47 -5.40
C PRO A 241 14.75 -25.30 -4.32
N THR A 242 15.96 -24.92 -3.92
CA THR A 242 16.68 -25.61 -2.88
C THR A 242 15.87 -25.58 -1.57
N PRO A 243 15.72 -26.69 -0.84
CA PRO A 243 14.90 -26.79 0.38
C PRO A 243 15.29 -25.79 1.48
N VAL A 244 16.51 -25.27 1.44
CA VAL A 244 17.02 -24.23 2.35
C VAL A 244 16.37 -22.86 2.09
N HIS A 245 16.04 -22.56 0.84
CA HIS A 245 15.43 -21.28 0.46
C HIS A 245 13.96 -21.22 0.90
N ASP A 246 13.22 -22.30 0.69
CA ASP A 246 11.83 -22.40 1.12
C ASP A 246 11.69 -22.33 2.65
N ALA A 247 12.61 -22.97 3.39
CA ALA A 247 12.63 -22.90 4.85
C ALA A 247 12.90 -21.48 5.37
N HIS A 248 13.78 -20.72 4.70
CA HIS A 248 14.04 -19.33 5.05
C HIS A 248 12.82 -18.41 4.80
N LEU A 249 12.14 -18.62 3.69
CA LEU A 249 10.90 -17.88 3.35
C LEU A 249 9.78 -18.20 4.35
N GLN A 250 9.57 -19.46 4.67
CA GLN A 250 8.57 -19.87 5.65
C GLN A 250 8.88 -19.31 7.04
N ALA A 251 10.14 -19.30 7.47
CA ALA A 251 10.56 -18.68 8.72
C ALA A 251 10.26 -17.16 8.71
N ARG A 252 10.53 -16.49 7.59
CA ARG A 252 10.26 -15.04 7.45
C ARG A 252 8.77 -14.72 7.48
N ILE A 253 7.95 -15.53 6.81
CA ILE A 253 6.49 -15.38 6.86
C ILE A 253 5.98 -15.57 8.29
N ALA A 254 6.45 -16.60 9.00
CA ALA A 254 6.07 -16.84 10.39
C ALA A 254 6.46 -15.69 11.32
N ASP A 255 7.62 -15.07 11.12
CA ASP A 255 8.03 -13.89 11.90
C ASP A 255 7.14 -12.68 11.60
N LEU A 256 6.77 -12.44 10.34
CA LEU A 256 5.86 -11.37 9.96
C LEU A 256 4.45 -11.59 10.52
N GLU A 257 3.98 -12.83 10.56
CA GLU A 257 2.70 -13.18 11.17
C GLU A 257 2.70 -12.95 12.68
N ARG A 258 3.82 -13.25 13.37
CA ARG A 258 3.97 -12.92 14.80
C ARG A 258 3.95 -11.42 15.05
N LEU A 259 4.69 -10.64 14.25
CA LEU A 259 4.70 -9.18 14.37
C LEU A 259 3.29 -8.60 14.17
N LEU A 260 2.54 -9.14 13.20
CA LEU A 260 1.18 -8.73 12.96
C LEU A 260 0.26 -9.07 14.14
N ALA A 261 0.37 -10.27 14.70
CA ALA A 261 -0.42 -10.68 15.85
C ALA A 261 -0.17 -9.77 17.06
N VAL A 262 1.10 -9.42 17.34
CA VAL A 262 1.46 -8.46 18.39
C VAL A 262 0.85 -7.08 18.12
N HIS A 263 0.87 -6.64 16.87
CA HIS A 263 0.30 -5.33 16.52
C HIS A 263 -1.24 -5.32 16.63
N GLU A 264 -1.91 -6.38 16.16
CA GLU A 264 -3.36 -6.54 16.31
C GLU A 264 -3.75 -6.55 17.80
N GLN A 265 -2.99 -7.28 18.65
CA GLN A 265 -3.21 -7.28 20.09
C GLN A 265 -3.03 -5.89 20.72
N THR A 266 -2.01 -5.13 20.29
CA THR A 266 -1.79 -3.77 20.79
C THR A 266 -2.94 -2.83 20.42
N VAL A 267 -3.50 -2.97 19.21
CA VAL A 267 -4.67 -2.19 18.78
C VAL A 267 -5.90 -2.54 19.62
N ASP A 268 -6.14 -3.82 19.87
CA ASP A 268 -7.25 -4.28 20.70
C ASP A 268 -7.10 -3.79 22.14
N GLU A 269 -5.89 -3.89 22.72
CA GLU A 269 -5.61 -3.37 24.08
C GLU A 269 -5.82 -1.85 24.18
N GLN A 270 -5.47 -1.10 23.12
CA GLN A 270 -5.73 0.35 23.06
C GLN A 270 -7.21 0.67 22.95
N ALA A 271 -7.97 -0.11 22.19
CA ALA A 271 -9.42 0.02 22.07
C ALA A 271 -10.10 -0.26 23.41
N ASP A 272 -9.74 -1.36 24.08
CA ASP A 272 -10.24 -1.74 25.40
C ASP A 272 -9.91 -0.66 26.45
N ARG A 273 -8.68 -0.13 26.41
CA ARG A 273 -8.26 0.96 27.30
C ARG A 273 -9.06 2.23 27.08
N MET A 274 -9.36 2.56 25.81
CA MET A 274 -10.18 3.72 25.48
C MET A 274 -11.62 3.52 25.98
N GLU A 275 -12.17 2.30 25.82
CA GLU A 275 -13.49 1.96 26.35
C GLU A 275 -13.53 2.10 27.88
N LEU A 276 -12.53 1.59 28.59
CA LEU A 276 -12.42 1.76 30.04
C LEU A 276 -12.32 3.22 30.46
N ILE A 277 -11.58 4.06 29.70
CA ILE A 277 -11.49 5.50 29.98
C ILE A 277 -12.87 6.16 29.79
N VAL A 278 -13.59 5.85 28.72
CA VAL A 278 -14.93 6.37 28.47
C VAL A 278 -15.89 5.95 29.57
N GLN A 279 -15.88 4.68 29.96
CA GLN A 279 -16.72 4.16 31.06
C GLN A 279 -16.33 4.79 32.41
N GLY A 280 -15.03 4.86 32.71
CA GLY A 280 -14.53 5.42 33.98
C GLY A 280 -14.71 6.94 34.12
N SER A 281 -14.71 7.66 33.01
CA SER A 281 -14.92 9.12 33.00
C SER A 281 -16.37 9.54 33.18
N GLN A 282 -17.29 8.60 33.18
CA GLN A 282 -18.74 8.86 33.21
C GLN A 282 -19.22 9.81 32.11
N MET A 283 -18.50 9.85 30.97
CA MET A 283 -18.88 10.69 29.83
C MET A 283 -20.02 10.04 29.03
N GLY A 284 -21.03 10.84 28.70
CA GLY A 284 -21.99 10.49 27.69
C GLY A 284 -21.34 10.64 26.32
N THR A 285 -21.30 9.55 25.54
CA THR A 285 -20.77 9.56 24.18
C THR A 285 -21.87 9.29 23.18
N TRP A 286 -21.73 9.89 22.01
CA TRP A 286 -22.56 9.61 20.86
C TRP A 286 -21.70 9.61 19.60
N ASP A 287 -22.10 8.79 18.65
CA ASP A 287 -21.49 8.72 17.32
C ASP A 287 -22.57 8.89 16.28
N TRP A 288 -22.38 9.85 15.38
CA TRP A 288 -23.34 10.21 14.36
C TRP A 288 -22.81 9.87 12.97
N GLU A 289 -23.43 8.89 12.36
CA GLU A 289 -23.26 8.59 10.95
C GLU A 289 -24.06 9.60 10.12
N ILE A 290 -23.44 10.75 9.84
CA ILE A 290 -24.08 11.89 9.15
C ILE A 290 -24.87 11.49 7.92
N PRO A 291 -24.37 10.58 7.06
CA PRO A 291 -25.05 10.21 5.85
C PRO A 291 -26.36 9.44 6.04
N THR A 292 -26.49 8.61 7.05
CA THR A 292 -27.71 7.83 7.33
C THR A 292 -28.61 8.48 8.35
N GLY A 293 -28.07 9.48 9.06
CA GLY A 293 -28.74 10.04 10.22
C GLY A 293 -28.73 9.13 11.45
N ARG A 294 -28.08 7.96 11.36
CA ARG A 294 -27.97 7.03 12.49
C ARG A 294 -27.08 7.64 13.58
N VAL A 295 -27.54 7.50 14.81
CA VAL A 295 -26.76 7.89 16.00
C VAL A 295 -26.68 6.72 16.95
N THR A 296 -25.47 6.44 17.45
CA THR A 296 -25.24 5.48 18.51
C THR A 296 -24.95 6.23 19.80
N PHE A 297 -25.71 5.98 20.83
CA PHE A 297 -25.54 6.58 22.16
C PHE A 297 -25.01 5.53 23.12
N ASN A 298 -24.20 5.94 24.12
CA ASN A 298 -23.91 5.06 25.23
C ASN A 298 -24.97 5.23 26.34
N GLU A 299 -25.03 4.26 27.26
CA GLU A 299 -26.00 4.28 28.40
C GLU A 299 -25.87 5.54 29.25
N ARG A 300 -24.65 6.04 29.41
CA ARG A 300 -24.40 7.26 30.20
C ARG A 300 -25.03 8.49 29.56
N TRP A 301 -24.95 8.63 28.24
CA TRP A 301 -25.58 9.72 27.52
C TRP A 301 -27.10 9.72 27.71
N ALA A 302 -27.73 8.55 27.54
CA ALA A 302 -29.16 8.38 27.79
C ALA A 302 -29.54 8.76 29.23
N SER A 303 -28.82 8.25 30.22
CA SER A 303 -29.09 8.49 31.64
C SER A 303 -28.89 9.93 32.07
N MET A 304 -27.96 10.67 31.46
CA MET A 304 -27.76 12.11 31.73
C MET A 304 -28.98 12.94 31.32
N LEU A 305 -29.76 12.46 30.37
CA LEU A 305 -31.00 13.09 29.90
C LEU A 305 -32.23 12.52 30.59
N GLY A 306 -32.07 11.53 31.46
CA GLY A 306 -33.16 10.90 32.22
C GLY A 306 -33.88 9.78 31.47
N TYR A 307 -33.29 9.29 30.37
CA TYR A 307 -33.83 8.21 29.55
C TYR A 307 -33.03 6.93 29.74
N ARG A 308 -33.62 5.82 29.37
CA ARG A 308 -32.94 4.53 29.13
C ARG A 308 -32.53 4.45 27.67
N LEU A 309 -31.48 3.71 27.36
CA LEU A 309 -30.97 3.60 26.00
C LEU A 309 -32.00 2.98 25.02
N ASP A 310 -32.83 2.04 25.52
CA ASP A 310 -33.90 1.39 24.77
C ASP A 310 -35.12 2.29 24.51
N GLU A 311 -35.22 3.45 25.16
CA GLU A 311 -36.26 4.44 24.95
C GLU A 311 -35.89 5.48 23.87
N LEU A 312 -34.64 5.47 23.38
CA LEU A 312 -34.13 6.43 22.41
C LEU A 312 -34.07 5.81 21.01
N GLU A 313 -34.61 6.51 20.04
CA GLU A 313 -34.44 6.13 18.64
C GLU A 313 -32.97 6.37 18.23
N PRO A 314 -32.26 5.37 17.63
CA PRO A 314 -30.87 5.54 17.22
C PRO A 314 -30.76 6.38 15.92
N HIS A 315 -31.27 7.61 15.98
CA HIS A 315 -31.34 8.53 14.85
C HIS A 315 -31.22 9.98 15.31
N VAL A 316 -30.67 10.83 14.46
CA VAL A 316 -30.50 12.27 14.73
C VAL A 316 -31.80 12.98 15.13
N ARG A 317 -32.95 12.47 14.69
CA ARG A 317 -34.27 13.00 15.06
C ARG A 317 -34.61 12.92 16.55
N THR A 318 -33.88 12.11 17.31
CA THR A 318 -34.02 12.06 18.77
C THR A 318 -33.73 13.41 19.43
N TRP A 319 -33.09 14.34 18.74
CA TRP A 319 -32.76 15.70 19.21
C TRP A 319 -33.77 16.77 18.74
N GLU A 320 -34.66 16.43 17.85
CA GLU A 320 -35.75 17.34 17.39
C GLU A 320 -36.99 17.21 18.33
#